data_3ec6b1ac7bb5d2f387c8459750d5c5c7
#
_entry.id   3ec6b1ac7bb5d2f387c8459750d5c5c7
#
_cell.length_a   1.000
_cell.length_b   1.000
_cell.length_c   1.000
_cell.angle_alpha   90.00
_cell.angle_beta   90.00
_cell.angle_gamma   90.00
#
_symmetry.space_group_name_H-M   'P 1'
#
loop_
_entity.id
_entity.type
_entity.pdbx_description
1 polymer ?
#
loop_
_entity_poly.entity_id
_entity_poly.type
_entity_poly.pdbx_seq_one_letter_code
_entity_poly.pdbx_strand_id
1 'polypeptide(L)'
;MTQIQLYEEAMCCSTGVCGPDPDDELVELSAALDQLEEEFEAAEISRANMQHNIDEFLNTQEIYDLVEENGPEILPITTVDGEIVAKEEYLSYDELAAELRANQP
;
A
#
# COMPACT_ATOMS: atom_id res chain seq x y z
N MET A 1 5.28 7.44 -15.68
CA MET A 1 4.76 7.72 -14.35
C MET A 1 4.59 6.43 -13.58
N THR A 2 5.12 6.35 -12.37
CA THR A 2 5.06 5.13 -11.57
C THR A 2 3.95 5.25 -10.53
N GLN A 3 3.15 4.21 -10.39
CA GLN A 3 2.05 4.19 -9.44
C GLN A 3 2.26 3.08 -8.41
N ILE A 4 2.24 3.44 -7.13
CA ILE A 4 2.25 2.48 -6.04
C ILE A 4 0.85 2.45 -5.43
N GLN A 5 0.27 1.27 -5.36
CA GLN A 5 -1.03 1.07 -4.74
C GLN A 5 -0.88 0.05 -3.62
N LEU A 6 -1.29 0.44 -2.42
CA LEU A 6 -1.30 -0.44 -1.25
C LEU A 6 -2.72 -0.93 -1.00
N TYR A 7 -2.86 -2.22 -0.76
CA TYR A 7 -4.14 -2.83 -0.37
C TYR A 7 -3.97 -3.36 1.03
N GLU A 8 -4.72 -2.83 1.97
CA GLU A 8 -4.52 -3.06 3.40
C GLU A 8 -5.75 -3.64 4.07
N GLU A 9 -5.56 -4.23 5.24
CA GLU A 9 -6.66 -4.74 6.05
C GLU A 9 -7.54 -3.59 6.53
N ALA A 10 -8.74 -3.92 7.01
CA ALA A 10 -9.66 -2.93 7.54
C ALA A 10 -9.02 -2.17 8.71
N MET A 11 -9.13 -0.85 8.69
CA MET A 11 -8.54 0.03 9.69
C MET A 11 -9.57 1.08 10.13
N CYS A 12 -9.39 1.62 11.32
CA CYS A 12 -10.30 2.65 11.83
C CYS A 12 -10.23 3.95 11.01
N CYS A 13 -9.11 4.20 10.35
CA CYS A 13 -8.95 5.35 9.47
C CYS A 13 -8.04 4.97 8.30
N SER A 14 -7.96 5.84 7.30
CA SER A 14 -7.25 5.54 6.07
C SER A 14 -5.76 5.31 6.24
N THR A 15 -5.15 5.85 7.29
CA THR A 15 -3.71 5.68 7.55
C THR A 15 -3.41 4.61 8.59
N GLY A 16 -4.41 4.24 9.39
CA GLY A 16 -4.21 3.30 10.49
C GLY A 16 -3.48 3.89 11.70
N VAL A 17 -3.26 5.21 11.69
CA VAL A 17 -2.53 5.88 12.79
C VAL A 17 -3.43 6.76 13.64
N CYS A 18 -4.73 6.55 13.56
CA CYS A 18 -5.68 7.24 14.43
C CYS A 18 -5.79 6.52 15.77
N GLY A 19 -6.19 7.25 16.81
CA GLY A 19 -6.35 6.69 18.13
C GLY A 19 -5.15 6.94 19.04
N PRO A 20 -5.25 6.57 20.32
CA PRO A 20 -4.22 6.90 21.30
C PRO A 20 -2.98 6.02 21.25
N ASP A 21 -3.03 4.91 20.54
CA ASP A 21 -1.93 3.95 20.50
C ASP A 21 -1.75 3.36 19.11
N PRO A 22 -1.31 4.18 18.13
CA PRO A 22 -1.16 3.71 16.76
C PRO A 22 -0.01 2.70 16.64
N ASP A 23 -0.13 1.82 15.66
CA ASP A 23 0.90 0.83 15.35
C ASP A 23 2.15 1.53 14.81
N ASP A 24 3.30 1.26 15.39
CA ASP A 24 4.57 1.87 14.99
C ASP A 24 4.90 1.60 13.53
N GLU A 25 4.60 0.41 13.04
CA GLU A 25 4.83 0.06 11.64
C GLU A 25 4.03 0.96 10.70
N LEU A 26 2.79 1.25 11.05
CA LEU A 26 1.93 2.12 10.24
C LEU A 26 2.37 3.58 10.33
N VAL A 27 2.88 4.01 11.47
CA VAL A 27 3.43 5.36 11.62
C VAL A 27 4.65 5.52 10.72
N GLU A 28 5.55 4.55 10.75
CA GLU A 28 6.74 4.57 9.89
C GLU A 28 6.38 4.50 8.41
N LEU A 29 5.38 3.70 8.07
CA LEU A 29 4.90 3.60 6.69
C LEU A 29 4.36 4.94 6.19
N SER A 30 3.54 5.60 6.99
CA SER A 30 2.98 6.90 6.60
C SER A 30 4.07 7.93 6.36
N ALA A 31 5.07 7.97 7.24
CA ALA A 31 6.21 8.88 7.08
C ALA A 31 7.01 8.55 5.83
N ALA A 32 7.23 7.26 5.57
CA ALA A 32 7.97 6.83 4.38
C ALA A 32 7.23 7.22 3.10
N LEU A 33 5.92 7.04 3.06
CA LEU A 33 5.13 7.36 1.87
C LEU A 33 5.12 8.88 1.62
N ASP A 34 5.01 9.69 2.66
CA ASP A 34 5.08 11.14 2.53
C ASP A 34 6.43 11.57 1.98
N GLN A 35 7.50 10.97 2.45
CA GLN A 35 8.85 11.29 1.99
C GLN A 35 9.03 10.89 0.52
N LEU A 36 8.51 9.73 0.13
CA LEU A 36 8.59 9.28 -1.25
C LEU A 36 7.82 10.20 -2.20
N GLU A 37 6.67 10.70 -1.78
CA GLU A 37 5.91 11.64 -2.59
C GLU A 37 6.66 12.93 -2.83
N GLU A 38 7.44 13.39 -1.85
CA GLU A 38 8.26 14.57 -2.00
C GLU A 38 9.46 14.33 -2.90
N GLU A 39 10.08 13.18 -2.80
CA GLU A 39 11.28 12.84 -3.57
C GLU A 39 10.99 12.41 -5.00
N PHE A 40 9.86 11.75 -5.22
CA PHE A 40 9.46 11.23 -6.52
C PHE A 40 8.15 11.90 -6.96
N GLU A 41 8.25 13.13 -7.38
CA GLU A 41 7.06 13.95 -7.74
C GLU A 41 6.21 13.34 -8.84
N ALA A 42 6.81 12.56 -9.73
CA ALA A 42 6.08 11.91 -10.82
C ALA A 42 5.38 10.63 -10.38
N ALA A 43 5.66 10.13 -9.18
CA ALA A 43 5.03 8.91 -8.68
C ALA A 43 3.70 9.22 -8.03
N GLU A 44 2.74 8.31 -8.20
CA GLU A 44 1.46 8.37 -7.51
C GLU A 44 1.45 7.26 -6.47
N ILE A 45 1.16 7.61 -5.24
CA ILE A 45 1.11 6.65 -4.14
C ILE A 45 -0.27 6.74 -3.50
N SER A 46 -0.99 5.62 -3.49
CA SER A 46 -2.30 5.56 -2.86
C SER A 46 -2.44 4.34 -1.98
N ARG A 47 -3.37 4.44 -1.02
CA ARG A 47 -3.64 3.38 -0.06
C ARG A 47 -5.13 3.08 -0.08
N ALA A 48 -5.46 1.80 -0.05
CA ALA A 48 -6.84 1.34 0.03
C ALA A 48 -6.95 0.33 1.16
N ASN A 49 -7.94 0.47 2.04
CA ASN A 49 -8.18 -0.52 3.06
C ASN A 49 -9.59 -1.09 2.91
N MET A 50 -9.83 -2.27 3.45
CA MET A 50 -11.08 -2.98 3.26
C MET A 50 -12.29 -2.28 3.89
N GLN A 51 -12.07 -1.40 4.84
CA GLN A 51 -13.17 -0.70 5.51
C GLN A 51 -13.60 0.55 4.76
N HIS A 52 -12.65 1.32 4.24
CA HIS A 52 -12.95 2.61 3.62
C HIS A 52 -12.90 2.60 2.10
N ASN A 53 -12.17 1.66 1.51
CA ASN A 53 -11.88 1.65 0.08
C ASN A 53 -12.16 0.28 -0.54
N ILE A 54 -13.22 -0.38 -0.12
CA ILE A 54 -13.56 -1.71 -0.62
C ILE A 54 -13.74 -1.72 -2.15
N ASP A 55 -14.18 -0.60 -2.71
CA ASP A 55 -14.36 -0.48 -4.16
C ASP A 55 -13.06 -0.70 -4.92
N GLU A 56 -11.93 -0.26 -4.36
CA GLU A 56 -10.62 -0.47 -4.99
C GLU A 56 -10.28 -1.95 -5.09
N PHE A 57 -10.66 -2.72 -4.07
CA PHE A 57 -10.47 -4.18 -4.09
C PHE A 57 -11.35 -4.83 -5.14
N LEU A 58 -12.61 -4.40 -5.21
CA LEU A 58 -13.57 -4.96 -6.17
C LEU A 58 -13.22 -4.62 -7.61
N ASN A 59 -12.62 -3.46 -7.82
CA ASN A 59 -12.25 -3.01 -9.16
C ASN A 59 -10.94 -3.66 -9.66
N THR A 60 -10.17 -4.29 -8.77
CA THR A 60 -8.94 -4.96 -9.14
C THR A 60 -9.10 -6.46 -8.93
N GLN A 61 -9.52 -7.14 -9.98
CA GLN A 61 -9.90 -8.55 -9.92
C GLN A 61 -8.82 -9.44 -9.31
N GLU A 62 -7.58 -9.21 -9.69
CA GLU A 62 -6.46 -10.00 -9.18
C GLU A 62 -6.33 -9.89 -7.66
N ILE A 63 -6.47 -8.68 -7.12
CA ILE A 63 -6.38 -8.45 -5.68
C ILE A 63 -7.59 -9.05 -4.96
N TYR A 64 -8.77 -8.84 -5.52
CA TYR A 64 -10.00 -9.40 -4.96
C TYR A 64 -9.92 -10.93 -4.87
N ASP A 65 -9.46 -11.58 -5.93
CA ASP A 65 -9.33 -13.05 -5.98
C ASP A 65 -8.35 -13.56 -4.94
N LEU A 66 -7.21 -12.85 -4.76
CA LEU A 66 -6.22 -13.23 -3.76
C LEU A 66 -6.78 -13.17 -2.35
N VAL A 67 -7.51 -12.11 -2.04
CA VAL A 67 -8.12 -11.95 -0.72
C VAL A 67 -9.21 -13.00 -0.51
N GLU A 68 -10.01 -13.27 -1.53
CA GLU A 68 -11.08 -14.26 -1.43
C GLU A 68 -10.54 -15.68 -1.21
N GLU A 69 -9.47 -16.03 -1.91
CA GLU A 69 -8.86 -17.36 -1.81
C GLU A 69 -8.05 -17.56 -0.53
N ASN A 70 -7.37 -16.53 -0.07
CA ASN A 70 -6.42 -16.63 1.04
C ASN A 70 -6.89 -15.94 2.32
N GLY A 71 -7.98 -15.19 2.26
CA GLY A 71 -8.48 -14.41 3.37
C GLY A 71 -7.71 -13.09 3.54
N PRO A 72 -8.16 -12.22 4.46
CA PRO A 72 -7.51 -10.93 4.67
C PRO A 72 -6.08 -11.04 5.22
N GLU A 73 -5.66 -12.23 5.61
CA GLU A 73 -4.31 -12.48 6.10
C GLU A 73 -3.23 -12.25 5.04
N ILE A 74 -3.61 -12.28 3.75
CA ILE A 74 -2.66 -12.01 2.67
C ILE A 74 -2.31 -10.52 2.58
N LEU A 75 -3.08 -9.66 3.20
CA LEU A 75 -2.82 -8.22 3.22
C LEU A 75 -1.76 -7.88 4.27
N PRO A 76 -0.97 -6.84 4.08
CA PRO A 76 -1.07 -5.88 2.98
C PRO A 76 -0.44 -6.40 1.69
N ILE A 77 -0.96 -5.91 0.56
CA ILE A 77 -0.39 -6.20 -0.75
C ILE A 77 0.08 -4.88 -1.35
N THR A 78 1.31 -4.87 -1.84
CA THR A 78 1.88 -3.69 -2.49
C THR A 78 2.02 -3.97 -3.98
N THR A 79 1.50 -3.07 -4.80
CA THR A 79 1.66 -3.16 -6.25
C THR A 79 2.40 -1.94 -6.78
N VAL A 80 3.19 -2.14 -7.82
CA VAL A 80 3.88 -1.07 -8.54
C VAL A 80 3.49 -1.21 -10.01
N ASP A 81 2.80 -0.19 -10.53
CA ASP A 81 2.27 -0.18 -11.89
C ASP A 81 1.42 -1.41 -12.20
N GLY A 82 0.67 -1.89 -11.20
CA GLY A 82 -0.22 -3.03 -11.36
C GLY A 82 0.41 -4.38 -11.06
N GLU A 83 1.72 -4.44 -10.87
CA GLU A 83 2.40 -5.70 -10.54
C GLU A 83 2.57 -5.84 -9.02
N ILE A 84 2.23 -7.01 -8.50
CA ILE A 84 2.38 -7.29 -7.08
C ILE A 84 3.87 -7.48 -6.76
N VAL A 85 4.40 -6.66 -5.87
CA VAL A 85 5.81 -6.74 -5.45
C VAL A 85 5.97 -7.24 -4.02
N ALA A 86 4.92 -7.20 -3.22
CA ALA A 86 4.95 -7.71 -1.85
C ALA A 86 3.56 -8.13 -1.41
N LYS A 87 3.51 -9.18 -0.58
CA LYS A 87 2.28 -9.69 0.04
C LYS A 87 2.59 -10.02 1.49
N GLU A 88 1.59 -9.83 2.36
CA GLU A 88 1.67 -10.15 3.79
C GLU A 88 2.68 -9.33 4.58
N GLU A 89 3.27 -8.31 3.95
CA GLU A 89 4.23 -7.45 4.63
C GLU A 89 4.24 -6.05 4.02
N TYR A 90 4.64 -5.06 4.81
CA TYR A 90 4.87 -3.71 4.33
C TYR A 90 6.33 -3.57 3.91
N LEU A 91 6.56 -2.91 2.79
CA LEU A 91 7.91 -2.60 2.36
C LEU A 91 8.44 -1.37 3.11
N SER A 92 9.73 -1.35 3.38
CA SER A 92 10.39 -0.21 4.00
C SER A 92 10.55 0.94 2.98
N TYR A 93 10.94 2.12 3.49
CA TYR A 93 11.26 3.24 2.62
C TYR A 93 12.29 2.85 1.55
N ASP A 94 13.37 2.18 1.96
CA ASP A 94 14.43 1.80 1.04
C ASP A 94 13.95 0.85 -0.04
N GLU A 95 13.09 -0.10 0.32
CA GLU A 95 12.54 -1.06 -0.63
C GLU A 95 11.59 -0.39 -1.61
N LEU A 96 10.72 0.51 -1.13
CA LEU A 96 9.81 1.25 -1.99
C LEU A 96 10.57 2.21 -2.91
N ALA A 97 11.59 2.87 -2.40
CA ALA A 97 12.42 3.77 -3.19
C ALA A 97 13.13 3.00 -4.30
N ALA A 98 13.62 1.80 -4.01
CA ALA A 98 14.25 0.96 -5.00
C ALA A 98 13.30 0.59 -6.14
N GLU A 99 12.05 0.26 -5.80
CA GLU A 99 11.03 -0.03 -6.80
C GLU A 99 10.71 1.17 -7.68
N LEU A 100 10.63 2.35 -7.07
CA LEU A 100 10.38 3.57 -7.83
C LEU A 100 11.52 3.89 -8.79
N ARG A 101 12.77 3.73 -8.34
CA ARG A 101 13.94 3.97 -9.18
C ARG A 101 14.02 2.97 -10.33
N ALA A 102 13.69 1.72 -10.06
CA ALA A 102 13.72 0.67 -11.08
C ALA A 102 12.68 0.88 -12.17
N ASN A 103 11.58 1.56 -11.87
CA ASN A 103 10.46 1.77 -12.80
C ASN A 103 10.44 3.17 -13.42
N GLN A 104 11.41 4.00 -13.13
CA GLN A 104 11.50 5.32 -13.78
C GLN A 104 12.04 5.15 -15.20
N PRO A 105 11.51 5.92 -16.15
CA PRO A 105 12.00 5.87 -17.53
C PRO A 105 13.40 6.45 -17.67
#